data_98ec349f19e8f12da757708845f83297
#
_entry.id   98ec349f19e8f12da757708845f83297
#
_cell.length_a   1.000
_cell.length_b   1.000
_cell.length_c   1.000
_cell.angle_alpha   90.00
_cell.angle_beta   90.00
_cell.angle_gamma   90.00
#
_symmetry.space_group_name_H-M   'P 1'
#
loop_
_entity.id
_entity.type
_entity.pdbx_description
1 polymer ?
#
loop_
_entity_poly.entity_id
_entity_poly.type
_entity_poly.pdbx_seq_one_letter_code
_entity_poly.pdbx_strand_id
1 'polypeptide(L)'
;MKKILFYCQYLAGMGHLVRSTEIIRSLVKDFDVCLINGGQLIPGFKFPAEARVVHQSAVWEDGNKQKPVDSSLTNEEVKESRQHKILNVLEKFQPDCIVTECFPFSKHKLKFELKPMLKQAKESNIPIVCSLRDLIMTQPMSESARIKRQKKVCQLIDRFYDLVLFHGDANLLRLED
;
A
#
# COMPACT_ATOMS: atom_id res chain seq x y z
N MET A 1 12.67 18.63 -7.45
CA MET A 1 12.76 17.18 -7.28
C MET A 1 11.36 16.60 -7.47
N LYS A 2 11.20 15.50 -8.21
CA LYS A 2 9.92 14.83 -8.38
C LYS A 2 9.48 14.20 -7.07
N LYS A 3 8.16 14.14 -6.82
CA LYS A 3 7.57 13.72 -5.56
C LYS A 3 6.92 12.34 -5.67
N ILE A 4 7.23 11.44 -4.76
CA ILE A 4 6.63 10.10 -4.70
C ILE A 4 5.85 9.94 -3.40
N LEU A 5 4.56 9.60 -3.51
CA LEU A 5 3.76 9.17 -2.38
C LEU A 5 3.80 7.64 -2.30
N PHE A 6 4.41 7.11 -1.26
CA PHE A 6 4.53 5.67 -1.05
C PHE A 6 3.57 5.21 0.05
N TYR A 7 2.68 4.29 -0.28
CA TYR A 7 1.73 3.71 0.69
C TYR A 7 2.19 2.31 1.11
N CYS A 8 2.47 2.13 2.39
CA CYS A 8 2.81 0.83 2.97
C CYS A 8 1.90 0.52 4.16
N GLN A 9 1.27 -0.65 4.14
CA GLN A 9 0.51 -1.20 5.26
C GLN A 9 1.04 -2.58 5.62
N TYR A 10 1.40 -2.75 6.87
CA TYR A 10 1.66 -4.08 7.46
C TYR A 10 0.68 -4.33 8.61
N LEU A 11 0.23 -5.56 8.75
CA LEU A 11 -0.78 -5.97 9.73
C LEU A 11 -0.23 -7.05 10.67
N ALA A 12 0.68 -7.88 10.14
CA ALA A 12 1.39 -8.91 10.89
C ALA A 12 2.82 -9.00 10.35
N GLY A 13 3.79 -8.88 11.24
CA GLY A 13 5.21 -8.93 10.88
C GLY A 13 5.73 -7.68 10.16
N MET A 14 7.04 -7.48 10.22
CA MET A 14 7.72 -6.26 9.76
C MET A 14 8.18 -6.32 8.29
N GLY A 15 8.08 -7.45 7.61
CA GLY A 15 8.70 -7.66 6.30
C GLY A 15 8.28 -6.65 5.23
N HIS A 16 7.00 -6.28 5.22
CA HIS A 16 6.49 -5.24 4.32
C HIS A 16 7.10 -3.86 4.61
N LEU A 17 7.20 -3.50 5.89
CA LEU A 17 7.76 -2.23 6.33
C LEU A 17 9.26 -2.14 6.01
N VAL A 18 10.03 -3.17 6.41
CA VAL A 18 11.49 -3.22 6.16
C VAL A 18 11.78 -3.08 4.67
N ARG A 19 11.14 -3.89 3.83
CA ARG A 19 11.33 -3.83 2.38
C ARG A 19 10.95 -2.47 1.79
N SER A 20 9.79 -1.93 2.17
CA SER A 20 9.37 -0.61 1.69
C SER A 20 10.34 0.48 2.12
N THR A 21 10.87 0.39 3.34
CA THR A 21 11.87 1.33 3.85
C THR A 21 13.18 1.25 3.07
N GLU A 22 13.64 0.07 2.67
CA GLU A 22 14.86 -0.05 1.83
C GLU A 22 14.65 0.49 0.41
N ILE A 23 13.46 0.27 -0.17
CA ILE A 23 13.10 0.91 -1.45
C ILE A 23 13.13 2.44 -1.30
N ILE A 24 12.49 2.97 -0.25
CA ILE A 24 12.44 4.41 0.03
C ILE A 24 13.85 4.97 0.26
N ARG A 25 14.73 4.24 0.96
CA ARG A 25 16.13 4.63 1.18
C ARG A 25 16.91 4.85 -0.14
N SER A 26 16.55 4.11 -1.17
CA SER A 26 17.10 4.31 -2.50
C SER A 26 16.43 5.48 -3.23
N LEU A 27 15.10 5.61 -3.10
CA LEU A 27 14.34 6.65 -3.78
C LEU A 27 14.62 8.07 -3.28
N VAL A 28 14.89 8.27 -1.99
CA VAL A 28 15.15 9.60 -1.42
C VAL A 28 16.41 10.26 -1.95
N LYS A 29 17.29 9.54 -2.65
CA LYS A 29 18.45 10.08 -3.32
C LYS A 29 18.09 11.01 -4.49
N ASP A 30 16.97 10.70 -5.17
CA ASP A 30 16.56 11.35 -6.40
C ASP A 30 15.16 11.98 -6.34
N PHE A 31 14.37 11.63 -5.31
CA PHE A 31 12.97 12.01 -5.17
C PHE A 31 12.66 12.57 -3.78
N ASP A 32 11.70 13.50 -3.70
CA ASP A 32 11.05 13.88 -2.43
C ASP A 32 9.99 12.80 -2.12
N VAL A 33 10.21 12.02 -1.06
CA VAL A 33 9.36 10.87 -0.75
C VAL A 33 8.52 11.12 0.50
N CYS A 34 7.21 10.91 0.37
CA CYS A 34 6.28 10.85 1.49
C CYS A 34 5.78 9.42 1.67
N LEU A 35 6.09 8.81 2.80
CA LEU A 35 5.59 7.49 3.19
C LEU A 35 4.32 7.63 4.02
N ILE A 36 3.23 7.02 3.57
CA ILE A 36 2.07 6.74 4.43
C ILE A 36 2.29 5.38 5.08
N ASN A 37 2.58 5.39 6.37
CA ASN A 37 2.75 4.18 7.18
C ASN A 37 1.43 3.82 7.85
N GLY A 38 0.81 2.72 7.43
CA GLY A 38 -0.48 2.26 7.94
C GLY A 38 -0.40 1.30 9.13
N GLY A 39 0.78 0.80 9.47
CA GLY A 39 0.97 -0.16 10.57
C GLY A 39 1.25 0.52 11.93
N GLN A 40 1.37 -0.32 12.96
CA GLN A 40 1.77 0.15 14.29
C GLN A 40 3.17 0.76 14.29
N LEU A 41 3.38 1.73 15.19
CA LEU A 41 4.72 2.21 15.46
C LEU A 41 5.56 1.10 16.10
N ILE A 42 6.74 0.87 15.55
CA ILE A 42 7.69 -0.12 16.07
C ILE A 42 8.78 0.64 16.82
N PRO A 43 8.91 0.43 18.14
CA PRO A 43 9.96 1.08 18.90
C PRO A 43 11.35 0.80 18.31
N GLY A 44 12.14 1.85 18.13
CA GLY A 44 13.50 1.75 17.59
C GLY A 44 13.60 1.57 16.06
N PHE A 45 12.50 1.42 15.34
CA PHE A 45 12.54 1.35 13.88
C PHE A 45 12.85 2.72 13.28
N LYS A 46 13.87 2.77 12.41
CA LYS A 46 14.34 4.02 11.80
C LYS A 46 13.95 4.09 10.33
N PHE A 47 13.20 5.10 9.98
CA PHE A 47 12.95 5.49 8.59
C PHE A 47 14.13 6.31 8.05
N PRO A 48 14.32 6.40 6.72
CA PRO A 48 15.25 7.35 6.11
C PRO A 48 14.92 8.77 6.59
N ALA A 49 15.93 9.52 7.03
CA ALA A 49 15.73 10.85 7.60
C ALA A 49 15.19 11.86 6.57
N GLU A 50 15.48 11.63 5.30
CA GLU A 50 15.03 12.43 4.16
C GLU A 50 13.57 12.20 3.77
N ALA A 51 12.99 11.06 4.19
CA ALA A 51 11.60 10.75 3.88
C ALA A 51 10.65 11.43 4.87
N ARG A 52 9.58 12.02 4.35
CA ARG A 52 8.44 12.43 5.19
C ARG A 52 7.63 11.20 5.55
N VAL A 53 7.34 10.99 6.82
CA VAL A 53 6.55 9.85 7.27
C VAL A 53 5.26 10.32 7.92
N VAL A 54 4.14 9.87 7.36
CA VAL A 54 2.80 10.11 7.88
C VAL A 54 2.24 8.82 8.44
N HIS A 55 2.01 8.76 9.73
CA HIS A 55 1.43 7.60 10.39
C HIS A 55 -0.09 7.64 10.35
N GLN A 56 -0.70 6.54 9.92
CA GLN A 56 -2.14 6.31 10.00
C GLN A 56 -2.53 5.78 11.38
N SER A 57 -3.81 5.91 11.73
CA SER A 57 -4.36 5.21 12.88
C SER A 57 -4.19 3.70 12.68
N ALA A 58 -3.43 3.05 13.56
CA ALA A 58 -3.06 1.67 13.38
C ALA A 58 -4.26 0.73 13.55
N VAL A 59 -4.32 -0.28 12.69
CA VAL A 59 -5.29 -1.38 12.79
C VAL A 59 -4.55 -2.71 12.84
N TRP A 60 -5.16 -3.68 13.49
CA TRP A 60 -4.69 -5.06 13.51
C TRP A 60 -5.78 -6.02 13.01
N GLU A 61 -5.41 -7.25 12.71
CA GLU A 61 -6.36 -8.26 12.25
C GLU A 61 -6.64 -9.27 13.35
N ASP A 62 -7.93 -9.46 13.63
CA ASP A 62 -8.48 -10.51 14.48
C ASP A 62 -9.34 -11.41 13.61
N GLY A 63 -8.78 -12.53 13.16
CA GLY A 63 -9.41 -13.38 12.17
C GLY A 63 -9.75 -12.60 10.89
N ASN A 64 -11.03 -12.54 10.54
CA ASN A 64 -11.50 -11.82 9.34
C ASN A 64 -11.85 -10.34 9.59
N LYS A 65 -11.73 -9.85 10.83
CA LYS A 65 -12.09 -8.47 11.19
C LYS A 65 -10.86 -7.62 11.38
N GLN A 66 -10.94 -6.37 10.94
CA GLN A 66 -9.98 -5.34 11.34
C GLN A 66 -10.49 -4.67 12.61
N LYS A 67 -9.59 -4.42 13.54
CA LYS A 67 -9.86 -3.70 14.78
C LYS A 67 -8.87 -2.55 14.95
N PRO A 68 -9.29 -1.42 15.51
CA PRO A 68 -8.37 -0.37 15.93
C PRO A 68 -7.37 -0.92 16.96
N VAL A 69 -6.16 -0.40 16.92
CA VAL A 69 -5.18 -0.61 18.00
C VAL A 69 -5.56 0.24 19.22
N ASP A 70 -6.03 1.44 18.98
CA ASP A 70 -6.62 2.29 19.99
C ASP A 70 -8.07 1.85 20.28
N SER A 71 -8.28 1.22 21.42
CA SER A 71 -9.58 0.68 21.84
C SER A 71 -10.62 1.75 22.18
N SER A 72 -10.23 3.03 22.26
CA SER A 72 -11.16 4.15 22.45
C SER A 72 -11.91 4.54 21.18
N LEU A 73 -11.42 4.07 20.02
CA LEU A 73 -12.00 4.37 18.71
C LEU A 73 -12.83 3.20 18.16
N THR A 74 -13.91 3.53 17.48
CA THR A 74 -14.68 2.58 16.69
C THR A 74 -13.99 2.27 15.36
N ASN A 75 -14.38 1.17 14.72
CA ASN A 75 -13.88 0.82 13.38
C ASN A 75 -14.23 1.89 12.33
N GLU A 76 -15.39 2.48 12.44
CA GLU A 76 -15.90 3.51 11.53
C GLU A 76 -15.08 4.80 11.67
N GLU A 77 -14.87 5.28 12.89
CA GLU A 77 -14.04 6.47 13.17
C GLU A 77 -12.61 6.29 12.64
N VAL A 78 -12.03 5.10 12.83
CA VAL A 78 -10.68 4.82 12.30
C VAL A 78 -10.68 4.81 10.77
N LYS A 79 -11.68 4.21 10.11
CA LYS A 79 -11.77 4.21 8.64
C LYS A 79 -11.91 5.62 8.08
N GLU A 80 -12.79 6.43 8.65
CA GLU A 80 -13.01 7.82 8.24
C GLU A 80 -11.74 8.65 8.44
N SER A 81 -11.12 8.55 9.61
CA SER A 81 -9.86 9.24 9.93
C SER A 81 -8.75 8.86 8.95
N ARG A 82 -8.59 7.56 8.66
CA ARG A 82 -7.58 7.06 7.73
C ARG A 82 -7.83 7.55 6.30
N GLN A 83 -9.06 7.45 5.83
CA GLN A 83 -9.44 7.93 4.50
C GLN A 83 -9.22 9.43 4.36
N HIS A 84 -9.68 10.22 5.33
CA HIS A 84 -9.48 11.67 5.34
C HIS A 84 -8.00 12.04 5.33
N LYS A 85 -7.20 11.38 6.18
CA LYS A 85 -5.76 11.64 6.28
C LYS A 85 -5.03 11.36 4.96
N ILE A 86 -5.34 10.24 4.29
CA ILE A 86 -4.67 9.88 3.02
C ILE A 86 -5.02 10.86 1.90
N LEU A 87 -6.29 11.30 1.81
CA LEU A 87 -6.72 12.28 0.82
C LEU A 87 -6.11 13.67 1.09
N ASN A 88 -6.03 14.08 2.34
CA ASN A 88 -5.37 15.34 2.74
C ASN A 88 -3.86 15.31 2.44
N VAL A 89 -3.19 14.15 2.63
CA VAL A 89 -1.78 14.00 2.23
C VAL A 89 -1.64 14.11 0.72
N LEU A 90 -2.50 13.45 -0.05
CA LEU A 90 -2.49 13.52 -1.51
C LEU A 90 -2.63 14.96 -2.01
N GLU A 91 -3.60 15.70 -1.45
CA GLU A 91 -3.87 17.09 -1.80
C GLU A 91 -2.70 18.03 -1.45
N LYS A 92 -2.15 17.92 -0.23
CA LYS A 92 -1.09 18.81 0.25
C LYS A 92 0.28 18.48 -0.33
N PHE A 93 0.59 17.20 -0.48
CA PHE A 93 1.89 16.76 -0.99
C PHE A 93 2.00 16.90 -2.50
N GLN A 94 0.89 16.73 -3.23
CA GLN A 94 0.82 16.82 -4.70
C GLN A 94 1.91 15.95 -5.37
N PRO A 95 1.83 14.62 -5.23
CA PRO A 95 2.85 13.73 -5.77
C PRO A 95 2.84 13.68 -7.30
N ASP A 96 4.01 13.50 -7.90
CA ASP A 96 4.17 13.19 -9.32
C ASP A 96 3.95 11.70 -9.63
N CYS A 97 3.97 10.84 -8.59
CA CYS A 97 3.73 9.40 -8.71
C CYS A 97 3.25 8.83 -7.37
N ILE A 98 2.38 7.84 -7.42
CA ILE A 98 1.94 7.07 -6.25
C ILE A 98 2.43 5.63 -6.38
N VAL A 99 3.02 5.11 -5.30
CA VAL A 99 3.41 3.71 -5.18
C VAL A 99 2.58 3.05 -4.08
N THR A 100 1.88 1.97 -4.41
CA THR A 100 1.16 1.15 -3.41
C THR A 100 1.85 -0.19 -3.23
N GLU A 101 2.05 -0.60 -2.00
CA GLU A 101 2.65 -1.89 -1.67
C GLU A 101 1.59 -2.99 -1.71
N CYS A 102 1.76 -3.94 -2.64
CA CYS A 102 0.95 -5.16 -2.83
C CYS A 102 -0.55 -4.98 -3.15
N PHE A 103 -1.13 -3.79 -3.12
CA PHE A 103 -2.52 -3.60 -3.57
C PHE A 103 -2.53 -3.43 -5.11
N PRO A 104 -3.44 -4.08 -5.85
CA PRO A 104 -4.66 -4.77 -5.43
C PRO A 104 -4.54 -6.29 -5.22
N PHE A 105 -3.36 -6.87 -5.30
CA PHE A 105 -3.15 -8.31 -5.13
C PHE A 105 -3.43 -8.79 -3.71
N SER A 106 -3.18 -7.94 -2.71
CA SER A 106 -3.50 -8.16 -1.30
C SER A 106 -4.15 -6.91 -0.69
N LYS A 107 -4.25 -6.83 0.64
CA LYS A 107 -4.75 -5.63 1.36
C LYS A 107 -6.20 -5.24 1.00
N HIS A 108 -7.00 -6.19 0.57
CA HIS A 108 -8.39 -5.94 0.14
C HIS A 108 -9.29 -5.28 1.19
N LYS A 109 -8.98 -5.46 2.48
CA LYS A 109 -9.71 -4.84 3.59
C LYS A 109 -9.50 -3.32 3.65
N LEU A 110 -8.44 -2.80 2.99
CA LEU A 110 -8.11 -1.37 2.95
C LEU A 110 -8.67 -0.64 1.72
N LYS A 111 -9.59 -1.27 1.00
CA LYS A 111 -10.23 -0.65 -0.17
C LYS A 111 -10.95 0.66 0.14
N PHE A 112 -11.43 0.81 1.37
CA PHE A 112 -12.16 2.00 1.80
C PHE A 112 -11.30 3.26 1.72
N GLU A 113 -10.00 3.17 1.94
CA GLU A 113 -9.06 4.29 1.85
C GLU A 113 -8.28 4.30 0.53
N LEU A 114 -7.90 3.13 -0.01
CA LEU A 114 -7.09 3.05 -1.23
C LEU A 114 -7.88 3.44 -2.48
N LYS A 115 -9.12 2.96 -2.63
CA LYS A 115 -9.91 3.30 -3.83
C LYS A 115 -10.18 4.79 -4.01
N PRO A 116 -10.59 5.56 -2.97
CA PRO A 116 -10.72 7.00 -3.08
C PRO A 116 -9.41 7.69 -3.48
N MET A 117 -8.28 7.30 -2.88
CA MET A 117 -6.96 7.83 -3.22
C MET A 117 -6.61 7.56 -4.69
N LEU A 118 -6.78 6.30 -5.16
CA LEU A 118 -6.48 5.92 -6.54
C LEU A 118 -7.40 6.65 -7.54
N LYS A 119 -8.68 6.84 -7.19
CA LYS A 119 -9.63 7.58 -8.02
C LYS A 119 -9.19 9.04 -8.18
N GLN A 120 -8.91 9.73 -7.07
CA GLN A 120 -8.45 11.12 -7.08
C GLN A 120 -7.12 11.27 -7.84
N ALA A 121 -6.20 10.32 -7.70
CA ALA A 121 -4.94 10.30 -8.43
C ALA A 121 -5.17 10.21 -9.95
N LYS A 122 -6.05 9.32 -10.40
CA LYS A 122 -6.39 9.20 -11.84
C LYS A 122 -7.08 10.46 -12.38
N GLU A 123 -7.97 11.07 -11.62
CA GLU A 123 -8.62 12.35 -11.98
C GLU A 123 -7.60 13.49 -12.12
N SER A 124 -6.49 13.40 -11.39
CA SER A 124 -5.37 14.36 -11.46
C SER A 124 -4.25 13.93 -12.41
N ASN A 125 -4.44 12.87 -13.20
CA ASN A 125 -3.42 12.28 -14.10
C ASN A 125 -2.09 11.93 -13.41
N ILE A 126 -2.14 11.51 -12.15
CA ILE A 126 -0.97 11.07 -11.39
C ILE A 126 -0.74 9.58 -11.69
N PRO A 127 0.44 9.18 -12.20
CA PRO A 127 0.82 7.79 -12.41
C PRO A 127 0.78 6.97 -11.13
N ILE A 128 0.29 5.73 -11.24
CA ILE A 128 0.12 4.82 -10.10
C ILE A 128 0.88 3.52 -10.37
N VAL A 129 1.74 3.15 -9.43
CA VAL A 129 2.60 1.97 -9.49
C VAL A 129 2.24 1.00 -8.37
N CYS A 130 2.10 -0.28 -8.70
CA CYS A 130 2.03 -1.35 -7.72
C CYS A 130 3.43 -1.93 -7.49
N SER A 131 3.92 -1.89 -6.26
CA SER A 131 5.15 -2.58 -5.84
C SER A 131 4.79 -3.96 -5.29
N LEU A 132 5.02 -5.00 -6.07
CA LEU A 132 4.67 -6.39 -5.72
C LEU A 132 5.91 -7.17 -5.29
N ARG A 133 5.85 -7.80 -4.12
CA ARG A 133 6.98 -8.49 -3.49
C ARG A 133 7.21 -9.89 -4.01
N ASP A 134 6.14 -10.70 -4.03
CA ASP A 134 6.20 -12.12 -4.30
C ASP A 134 5.05 -12.53 -5.21
N LEU A 135 5.20 -13.70 -5.83
CA LEU A 135 4.06 -14.47 -6.31
C LEU A 135 3.11 -14.69 -5.15
N ILE A 136 1.86 -14.34 -5.37
CA ILE A 136 0.87 -14.37 -4.30
C ILE A 136 0.53 -15.81 -4.01
N MET A 137 1.12 -16.34 -2.95
CA MET A 137 0.69 -17.59 -2.35
C MET A 137 -0.71 -17.38 -1.79
N THR A 138 -1.70 -17.83 -2.52
CA THR A 138 -3.08 -17.78 -2.05
C THR A 138 -3.33 -18.94 -1.10
N GLN A 139 -4.02 -18.67 0.01
CA GLN A 139 -4.58 -19.75 0.81
C GLN A 139 -5.46 -20.65 -0.08
N PRO A 140 -5.57 -21.95 0.23
CA PRO A 140 -6.44 -22.85 -0.50
C PRO A 140 -7.85 -22.25 -0.63
N MET A 141 -8.33 -22.14 -1.84
CA MET A 141 -9.66 -21.61 -2.13
C MET A 141 -10.27 -22.38 -3.30
N SER A 142 -11.59 -22.38 -3.41
CA SER A 142 -12.28 -22.97 -4.54
C SER A 142 -11.89 -22.28 -5.84
N GLU A 143 -11.93 -23.01 -6.95
CA GLU A 143 -11.61 -22.47 -8.26
C GLU A 143 -12.48 -21.27 -8.63
N SER A 144 -13.76 -21.34 -8.33
CA SER A 144 -14.70 -20.23 -8.55
C SER A 144 -14.30 -18.96 -7.77
N ALA A 145 -13.85 -19.12 -6.52
CA ALA A 145 -13.36 -18.02 -5.71
C ALA A 145 -12.06 -17.43 -6.27
N ARG A 146 -11.15 -18.29 -6.77
CA ARG A 146 -9.92 -17.89 -7.43
C ARG A 146 -10.19 -17.04 -8.67
N ILE A 147 -11.04 -17.53 -9.57
CA ILE A 147 -11.43 -16.81 -10.80
C ILE A 147 -12.06 -15.46 -10.46
N LYS A 148 -12.98 -15.43 -9.50
CA LYS A 148 -13.62 -14.19 -9.04
C LYS A 148 -12.61 -13.18 -8.50
N ARG A 149 -11.60 -13.67 -7.76
CA ARG A 149 -10.52 -12.84 -7.22
C ARG A 149 -9.64 -12.29 -8.35
N GLN A 150 -9.17 -13.15 -9.27
CA GLN A 150 -8.38 -12.75 -10.44
C GLN A 150 -9.09 -11.65 -11.22
N LYS A 151 -10.36 -11.88 -11.61
CA LYS A 151 -11.15 -10.88 -12.34
C LYS A 151 -11.20 -9.53 -11.62
N LYS A 152 -11.37 -9.53 -10.30
CA LYS A 152 -11.37 -8.28 -9.51
C LYS A 152 -10.01 -7.59 -9.48
N VAL A 153 -8.92 -8.35 -9.40
CA VAL A 153 -7.56 -7.80 -9.41
C VAL A 153 -7.27 -7.20 -10.78
N CYS A 154 -7.51 -7.93 -11.88
CA CYS A 154 -7.33 -7.41 -13.24
C CYS A 154 -8.13 -6.12 -13.46
N GLN A 155 -9.41 -6.10 -13.09
CA GLN A 155 -10.24 -4.90 -13.19
C GLN A 155 -9.68 -3.68 -12.43
N LEU A 156 -9.04 -3.89 -11.28
CA LEU A 156 -8.42 -2.81 -10.52
C LEU A 156 -7.09 -2.37 -11.15
N ILE A 157 -6.31 -3.32 -11.67
CA ILE A 157 -5.07 -3.01 -12.41
C ILE A 157 -5.41 -2.18 -13.64
N ASP A 158 -6.26 -2.70 -14.52
CA ASP A 158 -6.64 -2.04 -15.78
C ASP A 158 -7.23 -0.64 -15.55
N ARG A 159 -7.94 -0.47 -14.44
CA ARG A 159 -8.60 0.80 -14.13
C ARG A 159 -7.68 1.86 -13.55
N PHE A 160 -6.73 1.47 -12.70
CA PHE A 160 -6.00 2.42 -11.87
C PHE A 160 -4.50 2.43 -12.08
N TYR A 161 -3.89 1.31 -12.46
CA TYR A 161 -2.43 1.20 -12.44
C TYR A 161 -1.81 1.42 -13.82
N ASP A 162 -0.70 2.12 -13.82
CA ASP A 162 0.10 2.38 -15.02
C ASP A 162 1.27 1.39 -15.10
N LEU A 163 1.68 0.82 -13.96
CA LEU A 163 2.80 -0.12 -13.88
C LEU A 163 2.66 -1.06 -12.67
N VAL A 164 3.05 -2.31 -12.86
CA VAL A 164 3.27 -3.28 -11.77
C VAL A 164 4.75 -3.66 -11.76
N LEU A 165 5.44 -3.31 -10.66
CA LEU A 165 6.83 -3.70 -10.44
C LEU A 165 6.86 -4.97 -9.60
N PHE A 166 7.27 -6.06 -10.22
CA PHE A 166 7.53 -7.30 -9.51
C PHE A 166 8.99 -7.34 -9.05
N HIS A 167 9.19 -7.47 -7.74
CA HIS A 167 10.52 -7.56 -7.14
C HIS A 167 10.88 -9.02 -6.92
N GLY A 168 11.48 -9.63 -7.89
CA GLY A 168 11.98 -11.01 -7.87
C GLY A 168 13.34 -11.08 -8.54
N ASP A 169 14.09 -12.14 -8.25
CA ASP A 169 15.31 -12.47 -8.97
C ASP A 169 14.94 -13.38 -10.16
N ALA A 170 15.15 -12.89 -11.37
CA ALA A 170 14.85 -13.63 -12.61
C ALA A 170 15.66 -14.93 -12.75
N ASN A 171 16.75 -15.09 -11.99
CA ASN A 171 17.53 -16.33 -11.95
C ASN A 171 16.90 -17.38 -11.00
N LEU A 172 16.06 -16.97 -10.08
CA LEU A 172 15.38 -17.84 -9.15
C LEU A 172 13.94 -18.14 -9.55
N LEU A 173 13.28 -17.19 -10.17
CA LEU A 173 11.88 -17.31 -10.54
C LEU A 173 11.56 -16.48 -11.79
N ARG A 174 11.02 -17.11 -12.81
CA ARG A 174 10.45 -16.45 -13.99
C ARG A 174 8.94 -16.41 -13.85
N LEU A 175 8.31 -15.31 -14.27
CA LEU A 175 6.86 -15.16 -14.20
C LEU A 175 6.13 -16.02 -15.25
N GLU A 176 6.86 -16.47 -16.27
CA GLU A 176 6.34 -17.30 -17.35
C GLU A 176 6.27 -18.81 -17.01
N ASP A 177 6.91 -19.25 -15.91
CA ASP A 177 6.92 -20.63 -15.43
C ASP A 177 5.74 -20.88 -14.46
#